data_9f7c09e415c905221e1dee8846260252
#
_entry.id   9f7c09e415c905221e1dee8846260252
#
_cell.length_a   1.000
_cell.length_b   1.000
_cell.length_c   1.000
_cell.angle_alpha   90.00
_cell.angle_beta   90.00
_cell.angle_gamma   90.00
#
_symmetry.space_group_name_H-M   'P 1'
#
loop_
_entity.id
_entity.type
_entity.pdbx_description
1 polymer ?
#
loop_
_entity_poly.entity_id
_entity_poly.type
_entity_poly.pdbx_seq_one_letter_code
_entity_poly.pdbx_strand_id
1 'polypeptide(L)'
;MTSSPISPAIQTYLDLSTPQMLADSWGLLETGMRAGHLMFGDRLLSNALRPQLVTVDEWKVASEMSKTLVSAFNKAYLAMLGNPALRAQVWLTAEEEEIIAFEAGTRLPVPIGRLDCALIHGGDSDSGGPSLHLLEYNAESPAAIAYEDGLAELFLQTPILKAFQEHYPVYPLWARPATVQTLLRIYREWGGRALPRVAIVDWTGVSTHHEFILFQEYFARHGIEAVIVDCDDMAYEKGTLYAAGKPVDFVYKRVLTHELLERYGTCLLYTSDAADE
;
A
#
# COMPACT_ATOMS: atom_id res chain seq x y z
N MET A 1 24.69 -28.18 -3.26
CA MET A 1 23.96 -26.90 -3.14
C MET A 1 23.27 -26.68 -4.48
N THR A 2 21.97 -26.84 -4.56
CA THR A 2 21.22 -26.52 -5.77
C THR A 2 21.14 -24.99 -5.87
N SER A 3 21.64 -24.42 -6.99
CA SER A 3 21.53 -22.98 -7.24
C SER A 3 20.04 -22.59 -7.31
N SER A 4 19.68 -21.44 -6.72
CA SER A 4 18.33 -20.88 -6.86
C SER A 4 17.96 -20.74 -8.35
N PRO A 5 16.71 -20.99 -8.75
CA PRO A 5 16.25 -20.82 -10.14
C PRO A 5 16.46 -19.39 -10.67
N ILE A 6 16.47 -18.38 -9.80
CA ILE A 6 16.71 -16.98 -10.16
C ILE A 6 18.18 -16.64 -10.36
N SER A 7 19.12 -17.49 -9.84
CA SER A 7 20.56 -17.20 -9.86
C SER A 7 21.12 -16.93 -11.26
N PRO A 8 20.75 -17.68 -12.33
CA PRO A 8 21.24 -17.38 -13.67
C PRO A 8 20.77 -16.01 -14.18
N ALA A 9 19.53 -15.61 -13.90
CA ALA A 9 19.03 -14.31 -14.29
C ALA A 9 19.74 -13.17 -13.55
N ILE A 10 19.99 -13.33 -12.24
CA ILE A 10 20.79 -12.37 -11.47
C ILE A 10 22.20 -12.28 -12.02
N GLN A 11 22.84 -13.40 -12.37
CA GLN A 11 24.17 -13.40 -12.97
C GLN A 11 24.18 -12.66 -14.30
N THR A 12 23.20 -12.91 -15.19
CA THR A 12 23.07 -12.17 -16.45
C THR A 12 22.94 -10.65 -16.20
N TYR A 13 22.15 -10.24 -15.21
CA TYR A 13 22.03 -8.83 -14.85
C TYR A 13 23.35 -8.23 -14.40
N LEU A 14 24.12 -8.97 -13.60
CA LEU A 14 25.44 -8.55 -13.13
C LEU A 14 26.45 -8.48 -14.29
N ASP A 15 26.42 -9.42 -15.23
CA ASP A 15 27.31 -9.43 -16.41
C ASP A 15 27.04 -8.23 -17.33
N LEU A 16 25.80 -7.76 -17.41
CA LEU A 16 25.41 -6.54 -18.12
C LEU A 16 25.81 -5.25 -17.40
N SER A 17 26.20 -5.32 -16.12
CA SER A 17 26.48 -4.18 -15.25
C SER A 17 27.87 -3.58 -15.51
N THR A 18 28.12 -3.10 -16.73
CA THR A 18 29.34 -2.34 -17.03
C THR A 18 29.32 -0.94 -16.37
N PRO A 19 30.45 -0.30 -16.08
CA PRO A 19 30.47 1.04 -15.48
C PRO A 19 29.63 2.06 -16.25
N GLN A 20 29.66 2.03 -17.58
CA GLN A 20 28.87 2.95 -18.42
C GLN A 20 27.39 2.64 -18.31
N MET A 21 26.99 1.37 -18.40
CA MET A 21 25.58 0.93 -18.29
C MET A 21 24.99 1.32 -16.92
N LEU A 22 25.78 1.16 -15.84
CA LEU A 22 25.38 1.57 -14.50
C LEU A 22 25.21 3.07 -14.39
N ALA A 23 26.17 3.86 -14.92
CA ALA A 23 26.10 5.32 -14.88
C ALA A 23 24.87 5.85 -15.63
N ASP A 24 24.62 5.36 -16.85
CA ASP A 24 23.48 5.78 -17.67
C ASP A 24 22.14 5.39 -17.03
N SER A 25 22.07 4.18 -16.47
CA SER A 25 20.86 3.68 -15.80
C SER A 25 20.60 4.47 -14.52
N TRP A 26 21.65 4.78 -13.73
CA TRP A 26 21.50 5.58 -12.52
C TRP A 26 21.06 7.01 -12.81
N GLY A 27 21.67 7.67 -13.80
CA GLY A 27 21.29 9.02 -14.20
C GLY A 27 19.83 9.13 -14.60
N LEU A 28 19.31 8.14 -15.34
CA LEU A 28 17.90 8.07 -15.70
C LEU A 28 17.03 7.86 -14.45
N LEU A 29 17.40 6.87 -13.60
CA LEU A 29 16.62 6.51 -12.42
C LEU A 29 16.56 7.66 -11.42
N GLU A 30 17.71 8.29 -11.10
CA GLU A 30 17.76 9.41 -10.17
C GLU A 30 16.93 10.61 -10.67
N THR A 31 17.13 11.00 -11.94
CA THR A 31 16.37 12.10 -12.54
C THR A 31 14.88 11.80 -12.56
N GLY A 32 14.51 10.58 -12.94
CA GLY A 32 13.12 10.14 -13.00
C GLY A 32 12.46 10.08 -11.63
N MET A 33 13.16 9.62 -10.60
CA MET A 33 12.63 9.59 -9.24
C MET A 33 12.33 11.01 -8.72
N ARG A 34 13.24 11.96 -8.92
CA ARG A 34 13.02 13.36 -8.52
C ARG A 34 11.86 14.00 -9.26
N ALA A 35 11.79 13.81 -10.57
CA ALA A 35 10.73 14.38 -11.42
C ALA A 35 9.37 13.72 -11.20
N GLY A 36 9.35 12.43 -10.84
CA GLY A 36 8.14 11.61 -10.71
C GLY A 36 7.63 11.44 -9.29
N HIS A 37 8.02 12.30 -8.33
CA HIS A 37 7.61 12.17 -6.92
C HIS A 37 7.94 10.84 -6.25
N LEU A 38 9.00 10.14 -6.71
CA LEU A 38 9.45 8.89 -6.12
C LEU A 38 10.48 9.15 -5.01
N MET A 39 10.01 9.87 -3.99
CA MET A 39 10.78 10.36 -2.86
C MET A 39 10.10 9.95 -1.54
N PHE A 40 10.90 9.71 -0.51
CA PHE A 40 10.45 9.57 0.87
C PHE A 40 11.03 10.71 1.68
N GLY A 41 10.23 11.73 1.96
CA GLY A 41 10.74 13.04 2.38
C GLY A 41 11.70 13.58 1.31
N ASP A 42 12.90 13.96 1.72
CA ASP A 42 13.93 14.50 0.82
C ASP A 42 14.82 13.41 0.20
N ARG A 43 14.61 12.15 0.55
CA ARG A 43 15.44 11.02 0.13
C ARG A 43 14.84 10.34 -1.10
N LEU A 44 15.70 9.93 -2.05
CA LEU A 44 15.29 9.06 -3.15
C LEU A 44 14.70 7.76 -2.62
N LEU A 45 13.66 7.28 -3.26
CA LEU A 45 12.96 6.07 -2.85
C LEU A 45 13.84 4.82 -2.99
N SER A 46 14.68 4.76 -4.01
CA SER A 46 15.65 3.68 -4.20
C SER A 46 17.07 4.21 -4.33
N ASN A 47 18.01 3.47 -3.75
CA ASN A 47 19.45 3.65 -3.92
C ASN A 47 20.11 2.44 -4.60
N ALA A 48 19.32 1.54 -5.16
CA ALA A 48 19.77 0.32 -5.83
C ALA A 48 19.38 0.35 -7.31
N LEU A 49 20.28 -0.15 -8.17
CA LEU A 49 20.05 -0.26 -9.61
C LEU A 49 19.42 -1.58 -10.05
N ARG A 50 19.50 -2.61 -9.21
CA ARG A 50 18.88 -3.89 -9.52
C ARG A 50 17.52 -3.98 -8.82
N PRO A 51 16.42 -4.09 -9.59
CA PRO A 51 15.11 -4.35 -9.00
C PRO A 51 15.08 -5.74 -8.35
N GLN A 52 14.16 -5.96 -7.41
CA GLN A 52 13.89 -7.29 -6.91
C GLN A 52 13.25 -8.12 -8.02
N LEU A 53 13.97 -9.13 -8.48
CA LEU A 53 13.48 -10.08 -9.48
C LEU A 53 12.91 -11.31 -8.76
N VAL A 54 11.75 -11.76 -9.18
CA VAL A 54 11.11 -12.99 -8.73
C VAL A 54 10.68 -13.81 -9.93
N THR A 55 10.78 -15.13 -9.84
CA THR A 55 10.27 -16.02 -10.87
C THR A 55 8.73 -16.12 -10.79
N VAL A 56 8.11 -16.54 -11.87
CA VAL A 56 6.65 -16.79 -11.90
C VAL A 56 6.23 -17.80 -10.83
N ASP A 57 7.06 -18.81 -10.57
CA ASP A 57 6.72 -19.84 -9.57
C ASP A 57 6.90 -19.32 -8.14
N GLU A 58 7.93 -18.52 -7.86
CA GLU A 58 8.09 -17.82 -6.60
C GLU A 58 6.91 -16.87 -6.33
N TRP A 59 6.47 -16.13 -7.35
CA TRP A 59 5.30 -15.27 -7.24
C TRP A 59 4.01 -16.03 -6.97
N LYS A 60 3.81 -17.20 -7.58
CA LYS A 60 2.66 -18.07 -7.27
C LYS A 60 2.68 -18.51 -5.80
N VAL A 61 3.84 -18.98 -5.30
CA VAL A 61 3.99 -19.37 -3.90
C VAL A 61 3.68 -18.19 -2.98
N ALA A 62 4.28 -17.03 -3.24
CA ALA A 62 4.04 -15.81 -2.46
C ALA A 62 2.55 -15.43 -2.45
N SER A 63 1.88 -15.48 -3.62
CA SER A 63 0.45 -15.17 -3.75
C SER A 63 -0.43 -16.12 -2.96
N GLU A 64 -0.20 -17.43 -3.04
CA GLU A 64 -1.02 -18.42 -2.32
C GLU A 64 -0.80 -18.35 -0.80
N MET A 65 0.43 -18.16 -0.36
CA MET A 65 0.73 -17.97 1.07
C MET A 65 0.10 -16.67 1.59
N SER A 66 0.19 -15.57 0.84
CA SER A 66 -0.44 -14.30 1.19
C SER A 66 -1.96 -14.43 1.33
N LYS A 67 -2.63 -15.11 0.38
CA LYS A 67 -4.07 -15.39 0.46
C LYS A 67 -4.42 -16.19 1.73
N THR A 68 -3.62 -17.19 2.07
CA THR A 68 -3.82 -18.03 3.25
C THR A 68 -3.66 -17.21 4.53
N LEU A 69 -2.60 -16.40 4.63
CA LEU A 69 -2.35 -15.55 5.79
C LEU A 69 -3.45 -14.50 5.98
N VAL A 70 -3.80 -13.76 4.92
CA VAL A 70 -4.87 -12.75 4.97
C VAL A 70 -6.21 -13.39 5.34
N SER A 71 -6.51 -14.59 4.83
CA SER A 71 -7.71 -15.34 5.23
C SER A 71 -7.69 -15.70 6.72
N ALA A 72 -6.54 -16.09 7.25
CA ALA A 72 -6.39 -16.40 8.67
C ALA A 72 -6.57 -15.15 9.55
N PHE A 73 -5.94 -14.03 9.17
CA PHE A 73 -6.09 -12.75 9.87
C PHE A 73 -7.54 -12.26 9.86
N ASN A 74 -8.23 -12.34 8.73
CA ASN A 74 -9.63 -11.96 8.64
C ASN A 74 -10.53 -12.84 9.53
N LYS A 75 -10.28 -14.15 9.62
CA LYS A 75 -11.00 -15.03 10.53
C LYS A 75 -10.73 -14.68 12.00
N ALA A 76 -9.46 -14.40 12.35
CA ALA A 76 -9.09 -13.97 13.69
C ALA A 76 -9.78 -12.66 14.07
N TYR A 77 -9.76 -11.67 13.19
CA TYR A 77 -10.45 -10.39 13.37
C TYR A 77 -11.95 -10.59 13.63
N LEU A 78 -12.64 -11.33 12.78
CA LEU A 78 -14.08 -11.59 12.95
C LEU A 78 -14.39 -12.35 14.25
N ALA A 79 -13.53 -13.29 14.67
CA ALA A 79 -13.68 -13.97 15.94
C ALA A 79 -13.49 -13.01 17.14
N MET A 80 -12.54 -12.08 17.04
CA MET A 80 -12.27 -11.07 18.07
C MET A 80 -13.43 -10.06 18.21
N LEU A 81 -14.08 -9.65 17.12
CA LEU A 81 -15.25 -8.77 17.19
C LEU A 81 -16.35 -9.32 18.09
N GLY A 82 -16.63 -10.61 18.00
CA GLY A 82 -17.65 -11.29 18.80
C GLY A 82 -17.20 -11.78 20.17
N ASN A 83 -15.91 -11.64 20.52
CA ASN A 83 -15.36 -12.25 21.74
C ASN A 83 -14.38 -11.31 22.48
N PRO A 84 -14.87 -10.57 23.52
CA PRO A 84 -14.02 -9.68 24.31
C PRO A 84 -12.83 -10.37 24.98
N ALA A 85 -12.97 -11.64 25.42
CA ALA A 85 -11.87 -12.37 26.03
C ALA A 85 -10.76 -12.70 25.02
N LEU A 86 -11.10 -12.87 23.75
CA LEU A 86 -10.12 -13.05 22.69
C LEU A 86 -9.46 -11.70 22.33
N ARG A 87 -10.23 -10.58 22.28
CA ARG A 87 -9.70 -9.24 22.06
C ARG A 87 -8.72 -8.79 23.15
N ALA A 88 -8.97 -9.18 24.40
CA ALA A 88 -8.08 -8.86 25.52
C ALA A 88 -6.62 -9.35 25.32
N GLN A 89 -6.39 -10.27 24.38
CA GLN A 89 -5.05 -10.76 24.05
C GLN A 89 -4.23 -9.79 23.18
N VAL A 90 -4.87 -8.82 22.53
CA VAL A 90 -4.22 -7.82 21.66
C VAL A 90 -4.08 -6.44 22.32
N TRP A 91 -4.45 -6.31 23.60
CA TRP A 91 -4.23 -5.15 24.46
C TRP A 91 -4.66 -3.81 23.85
N LEU A 92 -5.89 -3.76 23.33
CA LEU A 92 -6.47 -2.53 22.85
C LEU A 92 -6.68 -1.53 24.01
N THR A 93 -6.57 -0.24 23.72
CA THR A 93 -6.95 0.82 24.66
C THR A 93 -8.48 0.88 24.80
N ALA A 94 -8.98 1.64 25.79
CA ALA A 94 -10.41 1.83 25.96
C ALA A 94 -11.03 2.55 24.76
N GLU A 95 -10.30 3.55 24.22
CA GLU A 95 -10.71 4.31 23.05
C GLU A 95 -10.76 3.44 21.77
N GLU A 96 -9.80 2.54 21.59
CA GLU A 96 -9.79 1.58 20.49
C GLU A 96 -10.93 0.58 20.59
N GLU A 97 -11.25 0.08 21.80
CA GLU A 97 -12.43 -0.80 22.05
C GLU A 97 -13.74 -0.07 21.71
N GLU A 98 -13.84 1.23 21.97
CA GLU A 98 -15.01 2.04 21.63
C GLU A 98 -15.17 2.17 20.10
N ILE A 99 -14.07 2.43 19.36
CA ILE A 99 -14.09 2.55 17.89
C ILE A 99 -14.49 1.23 17.22
N ILE A 100 -14.02 0.09 17.72
CA ILE A 100 -14.33 -1.23 17.17
C ILE A 100 -15.84 -1.52 17.20
N ALA A 101 -16.60 -0.88 18.10
CA ALA A 101 -18.04 -1.03 18.17
C ALA A 101 -18.79 -0.43 16.96
N PHE A 102 -18.16 0.48 16.20
CA PHE A 102 -18.77 1.07 15.01
C PHE A 102 -18.63 0.14 13.80
N GLU A 103 -19.74 -0.11 13.13
CA GLU A 103 -19.74 -0.91 11.90
C GLU A 103 -19.08 -0.14 10.76
N ALA A 104 -18.06 -0.75 10.17
CA ALA A 104 -17.34 -0.16 9.04
C ALA A 104 -18.16 -0.10 7.72
N GLY A 105 -19.36 -0.70 7.69
CA GLY A 105 -20.20 -0.77 6.49
C GLY A 105 -19.60 -1.54 5.31
N THR A 106 -18.47 -2.20 5.50
CA THR A 106 -17.78 -3.01 4.50
C THR A 106 -17.63 -4.47 4.94
N ARG A 107 -17.66 -5.39 3.97
CA ARG A 107 -17.47 -6.82 4.23
C ARG A 107 -16.00 -7.23 4.37
N LEU A 108 -15.07 -6.35 4.03
CA LEU A 108 -13.64 -6.61 4.08
C LEU A 108 -13.05 -5.96 5.34
N PRO A 109 -12.57 -6.76 6.30
CA PRO A 109 -11.94 -6.23 7.52
C PRO A 109 -10.73 -5.34 7.20
N VAL A 110 -9.83 -5.81 6.36
CA VAL A 110 -8.65 -5.08 5.89
C VAL A 110 -8.65 -5.11 4.36
N PRO A 111 -9.16 -4.07 3.70
CA PRO A 111 -9.28 -4.05 2.25
C PRO A 111 -7.94 -3.90 1.54
N ILE A 112 -6.98 -3.23 2.17
CA ILE A 112 -5.63 -2.98 1.67
C ILE A 112 -4.67 -3.22 2.82
N GLY A 113 -3.74 -4.16 2.63
CA GLY A 113 -2.70 -4.48 3.58
C GLY A 113 -1.37 -4.77 2.89
N ARG A 114 -0.26 -4.73 3.64
CA ARG A 114 1.07 -5.10 3.17
C ARG A 114 1.66 -6.19 4.07
N LEU A 115 2.04 -7.30 3.45
CA LEU A 115 2.80 -8.36 4.11
C LEU A 115 4.29 -8.16 3.82
N ASP A 116 5.06 -7.88 4.85
CA ASP A 116 6.51 -7.81 4.73
C ASP A 116 7.08 -9.19 4.96
N CYS A 117 7.80 -9.72 3.96
CA CYS A 117 8.18 -11.12 3.90
C CYS A 117 9.62 -11.30 3.41
N ALA A 118 10.29 -12.33 3.88
CA ALA A 118 11.51 -12.84 3.27
C ALA A 118 11.17 -14.02 2.35
N LEU A 119 11.53 -13.89 1.07
CA LEU A 119 11.47 -14.98 0.11
C LEU A 119 12.78 -15.76 0.14
N ILE A 120 12.71 -17.02 0.54
CA ILE A 120 13.87 -17.92 0.60
C ILE A 120 13.88 -18.78 -0.66
N HIS A 121 14.94 -18.62 -1.43
CA HIS A 121 15.17 -19.39 -2.66
C HIS A 121 15.81 -20.73 -2.32
N GLY A 122 15.12 -21.84 -2.60
CA GLY A 122 15.66 -23.18 -2.41
C GLY A 122 15.94 -23.54 -0.95
N GLY A 123 15.12 -23.02 -0.03
CA GLY A 123 15.29 -23.21 1.41
C GLY A 123 14.77 -24.55 1.94
N ASP A 124 14.82 -24.69 3.26
CA ASP A 124 14.55 -25.89 4.10
C ASP A 124 13.10 -26.45 4.04
N SER A 125 12.35 -26.20 2.97
CA SER A 125 11.09 -26.93 2.77
C SER A 125 11.41 -28.38 2.42
N ASP A 126 10.70 -29.34 2.98
CA ASP A 126 10.81 -30.78 2.66
C ASP A 126 10.68 -31.05 1.13
N SER A 127 10.20 -30.06 0.37
CA SER A 127 10.07 -30.09 -1.09
C SER A 127 11.21 -29.42 -1.84
N GLY A 128 12.15 -28.76 -1.17
CA GLY A 128 13.27 -28.02 -1.80
C GLY A 128 12.87 -26.81 -2.66
N GLY A 129 11.62 -26.38 -2.60
CA GLY A 129 11.08 -25.24 -3.34
C GLY A 129 11.23 -23.89 -2.61
N PRO A 130 10.79 -22.77 -3.23
CA PRO A 130 10.78 -21.47 -2.58
C PRO A 130 9.82 -21.46 -1.40
N SER A 131 10.18 -20.72 -0.35
CA SER A 131 9.33 -20.49 0.82
C SER A 131 9.26 -19.01 1.16
N LEU A 132 8.12 -18.58 1.72
CA LEU A 132 7.88 -17.22 2.18
C LEU A 132 7.81 -17.20 3.70
N HIS A 133 8.61 -16.34 4.32
CA HIS A 133 8.62 -16.14 5.76
C HIS A 133 8.04 -14.77 6.08
N LEU A 134 6.91 -14.75 6.77
CA LEU A 134 6.26 -13.51 7.20
C LEU A 134 7.10 -12.83 8.28
N LEU A 135 7.35 -11.55 8.11
CA LEU A 135 7.97 -10.66 9.10
C LEU A 135 6.91 -9.86 9.83
N GLU A 136 6.05 -9.15 9.09
CA GLU A 136 4.95 -8.38 9.67
C GLU A 136 3.77 -8.24 8.71
N TYR A 137 2.63 -7.86 9.27
CA TYR A 137 1.43 -7.51 8.52
C TYR A 137 1.01 -6.08 8.84
N ASN A 138 1.14 -5.20 7.86
CA ASN A 138 0.68 -3.82 7.94
C ASN A 138 -0.78 -3.77 7.51
N ALA A 139 -1.68 -3.83 8.48
CA ALA A 139 -3.14 -3.88 8.25
C ALA A 139 -3.78 -2.50 8.14
N GLU A 140 -3.07 -1.45 8.53
CA GLU A 140 -3.55 -0.07 8.49
C GLU A 140 -2.61 0.79 7.64
N SER A 141 -3.19 1.50 6.68
CA SER A 141 -2.52 2.54 5.88
C SER A 141 -1.12 2.21 5.35
N PRO A 142 -0.87 1.01 4.77
CA PRO A 142 0.46 0.68 4.27
C PRO A 142 0.91 1.65 3.18
N ALA A 143 2.17 2.08 3.25
CA ALA A 143 2.82 2.88 2.22
C ALA A 143 3.47 1.99 1.14
N ALA A 144 4.01 2.61 0.10
CA ALA A 144 4.77 2.06 -1.00
C ALA A 144 3.96 1.55 -2.21
N ILE A 145 2.65 1.48 -2.14
CA ILE A 145 1.80 0.97 -3.22
C ILE A 145 1.96 1.77 -4.53
N ALA A 146 1.85 3.10 -4.45
CA ALA A 146 2.01 3.95 -5.63
C ALA A 146 3.46 4.15 -6.02
N TYR A 147 4.36 4.09 -5.06
CA TYR A 147 5.81 4.14 -5.27
C TYR A 147 6.32 2.95 -6.07
N GLU A 148 5.85 1.74 -5.74
CA GLU A 148 6.26 0.51 -6.41
C GLU A 148 6.00 0.58 -7.91
N ASP A 149 4.77 0.94 -8.31
CA ASP A 149 4.40 1.07 -9.71
C ASP A 149 5.26 2.14 -10.42
N GLY A 150 5.48 3.31 -9.79
CA GLY A 150 6.30 4.37 -10.34
C GLY A 150 7.76 3.96 -10.52
N LEU A 151 8.34 3.26 -9.54
CA LEU A 151 9.69 2.70 -9.66
C LEU A 151 9.77 1.64 -10.76
N ALA A 152 8.79 0.75 -10.85
CA ALA A 152 8.75 -0.27 -11.91
C ALA A 152 8.72 0.38 -13.30
N GLU A 153 7.91 1.43 -13.49
CA GLU A 153 7.86 2.21 -14.73
C GLU A 153 9.23 2.81 -15.09
N LEU A 154 9.97 3.34 -14.11
CA LEU A 154 11.31 3.89 -14.34
C LEU A 154 12.34 2.80 -14.61
N PHE A 155 12.34 1.71 -13.85
CA PHE A 155 13.26 0.60 -14.07
C PHE A 155 13.13 0.03 -15.48
N LEU A 156 11.92 -0.14 -15.99
CA LEU A 156 11.65 -0.60 -17.36
C LEU A 156 12.26 0.32 -18.44
N GLN A 157 12.54 1.57 -18.10
CA GLN A 157 13.15 2.53 -19.04
C GLN A 157 14.67 2.53 -18.96
N THR A 158 15.28 1.98 -17.90
CA THR A 158 16.73 1.98 -17.72
C THR A 158 17.42 1.16 -18.82
N PRO A 159 18.59 1.62 -19.32
CA PRO A 159 19.36 0.88 -20.32
C PRO A 159 19.67 -0.55 -19.89
N ILE A 160 20.06 -0.76 -18.62
CA ILE A 160 20.43 -2.09 -18.11
C ILE A 160 19.23 -3.05 -18.09
N LEU A 161 18.02 -2.59 -17.71
CA LEU A 161 16.86 -3.48 -17.71
C LEU A 161 16.37 -3.77 -19.12
N LYS A 162 16.48 -2.82 -20.05
CA LYS A 162 16.20 -3.07 -21.47
C LYS A 162 17.12 -4.13 -22.06
N ALA A 163 18.42 -4.06 -21.78
CA ALA A 163 19.38 -5.10 -22.19
C ALA A 163 19.07 -6.44 -21.54
N PHE A 164 18.68 -6.45 -20.26
CA PHE A 164 18.28 -7.67 -19.56
C PHE A 164 17.02 -8.31 -20.17
N GLN A 165 16.06 -7.51 -20.64
CA GLN A 165 14.83 -8.00 -21.29
C GLN A 165 15.09 -8.71 -22.62
N GLU A 166 16.25 -8.55 -23.26
CA GLU A 166 16.64 -9.35 -24.41
C GLU A 166 16.93 -10.81 -24.05
N HIS A 167 17.20 -11.11 -22.78
CA HIS A 167 17.51 -12.44 -22.25
C HIS A 167 16.33 -13.05 -21.49
N TYR A 168 15.59 -12.24 -20.74
CA TYR A 168 14.49 -12.67 -19.87
C TYR A 168 13.29 -11.75 -20.02
N PRO A 169 12.08 -12.29 -20.26
CA PRO A 169 10.87 -11.48 -20.20
C PRO A 169 10.62 -10.98 -18.77
N VAL A 170 10.40 -9.67 -18.62
CA VAL A 170 10.14 -9.03 -17.32
C VAL A 170 8.77 -8.38 -17.35
N TYR A 171 7.96 -8.64 -16.33
CA TYR A 171 6.64 -8.09 -16.14
C TYR A 171 6.56 -7.40 -14.79
N PRO A 172 6.14 -6.13 -14.73
CA PRO A 172 5.91 -5.45 -13.46
C PRO A 172 4.65 -5.98 -12.77
N LEU A 173 4.63 -5.87 -11.45
CA LEU A 173 3.47 -6.20 -10.63
C LEU A 173 2.76 -4.90 -10.26
N TRP A 174 1.64 -4.62 -10.92
CA TRP A 174 0.92 -3.35 -10.74
C TRP A 174 0.00 -3.37 -9.52
N ALA A 175 0.25 -2.50 -8.54
CA ALA A 175 -0.51 -2.40 -7.30
C ALA A 175 -1.56 -1.28 -7.31
N ARG A 176 -1.28 -0.13 -7.92
CA ARG A 176 -2.23 1.01 -8.01
C ARG A 176 -3.59 0.65 -8.61
N PRO A 177 -3.67 -0.06 -9.77
CA PRO A 177 -4.96 -0.42 -10.34
C PRO A 177 -5.81 -1.27 -9.41
N ALA A 178 -5.22 -2.27 -8.75
CA ALA A 178 -5.91 -3.15 -7.80
C ALA A 178 -6.39 -2.37 -6.56
N THR A 179 -5.56 -1.45 -6.07
CA THR A 179 -5.90 -0.58 -4.94
C THR A 179 -7.09 0.30 -5.25
N VAL A 180 -7.06 1.04 -6.37
CA VAL A 180 -8.15 1.94 -6.76
C VAL A 180 -9.44 1.16 -7.03
N GLN A 181 -9.36 0.00 -7.68
CA GLN A 181 -10.53 -0.87 -7.86
C GLN A 181 -11.11 -1.34 -6.51
N THR A 182 -10.26 -1.65 -5.53
CA THR A 182 -10.69 -2.04 -4.18
C THR A 182 -11.40 -0.88 -3.48
N LEU A 183 -10.84 0.33 -3.51
CA LEU A 183 -11.46 1.52 -2.93
C LEU A 183 -12.84 1.81 -3.56
N LEU A 184 -12.94 1.77 -4.89
CA LEU A 184 -14.19 1.96 -5.60
C LEU A 184 -15.23 0.86 -5.30
N ARG A 185 -14.80 -0.38 -5.08
CA ARG A 185 -15.67 -1.47 -4.67
C ARG A 185 -16.26 -1.20 -3.29
N ILE A 186 -15.44 -0.83 -2.31
CA ILE A 186 -15.88 -0.49 -0.95
C ILE A 186 -16.90 0.65 -0.99
N TYR A 187 -16.60 1.72 -1.75
CA TYR A 187 -17.51 2.83 -1.92
C TYR A 187 -18.87 2.41 -2.50
N ARG A 188 -18.87 1.50 -3.47
CA ARG A 188 -20.10 0.94 -4.05
C ARG A 188 -20.87 0.03 -3.07
N GLU A 189 -20.15 -0.80 -2.29
CA GLU A 189 -20.75 -1.65 -1.24
C GLU A 189 -21.43 -0.80 -0.17
N TRP A 190 -20.85 0.34 0.17
CA TRP A 190 -21.45 1.33 1.07
C TRP A 190 -22.71 2.01 0.49
N GLY A 191 -22.87 2.04 -0.83
CA GLY A 191 -24.06 2.59 -1.52
C GLY A 191 -23.75 3.68 -2.54
N GLY A 192 -22.50 4.07 -2.72
CA GLY A 192 -22.07 5.04 -3.73
C GLY A 192 -22.32 4.55 -5.15
N ARG A 193 -22.85 5.44 -6.02
CA ARG A 193 -23.25 5.07 -7.40
C ARG A 193 -22.46 5.81 -8.47
N ALA A 194 -22.08 7.05 -8.21
CA ALA A 194 -21.23 7.84 -9.08
C ALA A 194 -19.74 7.60 -8.76
N LEU A 195 -18.82 8.22 -9.50
CA LEU A 195 -17.44 8.30 -9.08
C LEU A 195 -17.35 9.20 -7.82
N PRO A 196 -16.64 8.76 -6.75
CA PRO A 196 -16.51 9.55 -5.54
C PRO A 196 -15.60 10.77 -5.75
N ARG A 197 -15.79 11.79 -4.94
CA ARG A 197 -14.77 12.79 -4.63
C ARG A 197 -14.00 12.27 -3.43
N VAL A 198 -12.70 12.05 -3.59
CA VAL A 198 -11.84 11.37 -2.62
C VAL A 198 -11.04 12.38 -1.81
N ALA A 199 -11.02 12.25 -0.49
CA ALA A 199 -10.02 12.90 0.36
C ALA A 199 -8.91 11.89 0.70
N ILE A 200 -7.66 12.23 0.39
CA ILE A 200 -6.46 11.52 0.87
C ILE A 200 -6.02 12.26 2.14
N VAL A 201 -6.19 11.62 3.29
CA VAL A 201 -6.10 12.31 4.59
C VAL A 201 -4.91 11.81 5.39
N ASP A 202 -4.01 12.73 5.76
CA ASP A 202 -2.87 12.49 6.64
C ASP A 202 -2.40 13.82 7.25
N TRP A 203 -1.43 13.78 8.15
CA TRP A 203 -0.80 14.98 8.68
C TRP A 203 0.04 15.70 7.63
N THR A 204 0.07 17.03 7.69
CA THR A 204 0.98 17.83 6.87
C THR A 204 2.44 17.54 7.22
N GLY A 205 3.28 17.39 6.21
CA GLY A 205 4.72 17.19 6.38
C GLY A 205 5.17 15.74 6.59
N VAL A 206 4.28 14.75 6.43
CA VAL A 206 4.66 13.34 6.48
C VAL A 206 5.58 12.97 5.30
N SER A 207 6.54 12.08 5.56
CA SER A 207 7.52 11.66 4.54
C SER A 207 6.89 10.92 3.35
N THR A 208 5.67 10.41 3.50
CA THR A 208 4.90 9.69 2.46
C THR A 208 4.09 10.62 1.55
N HIS A 209 4.14 11.94 1.74
CA HIS A 209 3.34 12.92 0.98
C HIS A 209 3.45 12.75 -0.54
N HIS A 210 4.64 12.41 -1.05
CA HIS A 210 4.85 12.15 -2.48
C HIS A 210 4.01 10.98 -3.01
N GLU A 211 3.73 9.97 -2.20
CA GLU A 211 2.84 8.87 -2.57
C GLU A 211 1.40 9.34 -2.76
N PHE A 212 0.97 10.32 -1.96
CA PHE A 212 -0.37 10.91 -2.09
C PHE A 212 -0.54 11.65 -3.42
N ILE A 213 0.51 12.38 -3.85
CA ILE A 213 0.53 13.02 -5.17
C ILE A 213 0.39 11.97 -6.27
N LEU A 214 1.12 10.86 -6.20
CA LEU A 214 1.02 9.76 -7.17
C LEU A 214 -0.39 9.14 -7.23
N PHE A 215 -1.05 8.97 -6.08
CA PHE A 215 -2.45 8.53 -6.05
C PHE A 215 -3.40 9.59 -6.60
N GLN A 216 -3.24 10.85 -6.24
CA GLN A 216 -4.07 11.95 -6.74
C GLN A 216 -4.00 12.05 -8.27
N GLU A 217 -2.79 11.98 -8.85
CA GLU A 217 -2.59 11.95 -10.30
C GLU A 217 -3.21 10.70 -10.94
N TYR A 218 -3.09 9.55 -10.29
CA TYR A 218 -3.67 8.32 -10.78
C TYR A 218 -5.20 8.37 -10.76
N PHE A 219 -5.82 8.90 -9.70
CA PHE A 219 -7.25 9.16 -9.63
C PHE A 219 -7.70 10.11 -10.75
N ALA A 220 -7.00 11.22 -10.96
CA ALA A 220 -7.32 12.20 -11.99
C ALA A 220 -7.31 11.59 -13.40
N ARG A 221 -6.34 10.72 -13.72
CA ARG A 221 -6.30 9.99 -15.01
C ARG A 221 -7.53 9.09 -15.24
N HIS A 222 -8.22 8.71 -14.18
CA HIS A 222 -9.43 7.88 -14.21
C HIS A 222 -10.72 8.68 -13.99
N GLY A 223 -10.65 10.03 -14.05
CA GLY A 223 -11.80 10.91 -13.88
C GLY A 223 -12.32 10.99 -12.44
N ILE A 224 -11.52 10.59 -11.45
CA ILE A 224 -11.86 10.65 -10.03
C ILE A 224 -11.21 11.91 -9.45
N GLU A 225 -12.03 12.82 -8.91
CA GLU A 225 -11.52 14.00 -8.20
C GLU A 225 -10.94 13.56 -6.85
N ALA A 226 -9.70 13.98 -6.54
CA ALA A 226 -9.06 13.70 -5.27
C ALA A 226 -8.37 14.94 -4.70
N VAL A 227 -8.48 15.14 -3.39
CA VAL A 227 -7.78 16.19 -2.65
C VAL A 227 -6.88 15.57 -1.57
N ILE A 228 -5.66 16.07 -1.43
CA ILE A 228 -4.78 15.76 -0.31
C ILE A 228 -5.05 16.81 0.76
N VAL A 229 -5.31 16.38 2.00
CA VAL A 229 -5.79 17.25 3.05
C VAL A 229 -5.23 16.83 4.42
N ASP A 230 -4.94 17.82 5.26
CA ASP A 230 -4.60 17.59 6.67
C ASP A 230 -5.84 17.16 7.47
N CYS A 231 -5.63 16.37 8.52
CA CYS A 231 -6.73 15.95 9.39
C CYS A 231 -7.48 17.13 10.02
N ASP A 232 -6.77 18.22 10.33
CA ASP A 232 -7.36 19.45 10.91
C ASP A 232 -8.26 20.21 9.93
N ASP A 233 -8.13 19.97 8.61
CA ASP A 233 -8.94 20.60 7.55
C ASP A 233 -10.16 19.76 7.14
N MET A 234 -10.45 18.69 7.87
CA MET A 234 -11.67 17.89 7.71
C MET A 234 -12.79 18.46 8.57
N ALA A 235 -14.00 18.51 8.04
CA ALA A 235 -15.19 18.94 8.78
C ALA A 235 -16.40 18.07 8.40
N TYR A 236 -17.29 17.82 9.38
CA TYR A 236 -18.56 17.15 9.15
C TYR A 236 -19.70 18.10 9.52
N GLU A 237 -20.54 18.45 8.56
CA GLU A 237 -21.62 19.40 8.76
C GLU A 237 -22.90 18.92 8.07
N LYS A 238 -24.00 18.83 8.82
CA LYS A 238 -25.33 18.51 8.30
C LYS A 238 -25.35 17.27 7.41
N GLY A 239 -24.70 16.19 7.81
CA GLY A 239 -24.65 14.94 7.07
C GLY A 239 -23.68 14.91 5.89
N THR A 240 -22.86 15.96 5.71
CA THR A 240 -21.88 16.04 4.62
C THR A 240 -20.46 16.16 5.18
N LEU A 241 -19.54 15.35 4.67
CA LEU A 241 -18.13 15.44 4.98
C LEU A 241 -17.45 16.43 4.02
N TYR A 242 -16.63 17.30 4.56
CA TYR A 242 -15.85 18.30 3.83
C TYR A 242 -14.34 18.08 4.04
N ALA A 243 -13.57 18.29 3.02
CA ALA A 243 -12.11 18.32 3.03
C ALA A 243 -11.64 19.64 2.41
N ALA A 244 -10.90 20.46 3.16
CA ALA A 244 -10.49 21.81 2.76
C ALA A 244 -11.69 22.64 2.19
N GLY A 245 -12.83 22.60 2.86
CA GLY A 245 -14.06 23.32 2.48
C GLY A 245 -14.82 22.77 1.26
N LYS A 246 -14.41 21.65 0.68
CA LYS A 246 -15.11 20.97 -0.42
C LYS A 246 -15.76 19.68 0.05
N PRO A 247 -17.02 19.40 -0.36
CA PRO A 247 -17.68 18.16 0.01
C PRO A 247 -16.96 16.96 -0.61
N VAL A 248 -16.80 15.88 0.16
CA VAL A 248 -16.17 14.62 -0.26
C VAL A 248 -17.08 13.43 0.03
N ASP A 249 -16.95 12.39 -0.77
CA ASP A 249 -17.81 11.22 -0.71
C ASP A 249 -17.08 10.01 -0.13
N PHE A 250 -15.73 10.03 -0.13
CA PHE A 250 -14.91 8.92 0.28
C PHE A 250 -13.57 9.40 0.87
N VAL A 251 -13.15 8.79 1.98
CA VAL A 251 -11.85 9.06 2.61
C VAL A 251 -10.90 7.91 2.34
N TYR A 252 -9.77 8.19 1.74
CA TYR A 252 -8.61 7.31 1.74
C TYR A 252 -7.70 7.73 2.91
N LYS A 253 -7.99 7.13 4.07
CA LYS A 253 -7.26 7.41 5.32
C LYS A 253 -5.83 6.89 5.22
N ARG A 254 -4.87 7.78 5.49
CA ARG A 254 -3.44 7.48 5.55
C ARG A 254 -2.88 7.64 6.96
N VAL A 255 -3.42 8.58 7.72
CA VAL A 255 -3.14 8.79 9.15
C VAL A 255 -3.46 7.53 9.96
N LEU A 256 -2.68 7.23 10.98
CA LEU A 256 -2.94 6.07 11.84
C LEU A 256 -4.03 6.38 12.87
N THR A 257 -4.83 5.37 13.20
CA THR A 257 -5.97 5.55 14.12
C THR A 257 -5.52 6.01 15.51
N HIS A 258 -4.41 5.46 16.03
CA HIS A 258 -3.90 5.89 17.33
C HIS A 258 -3.45 7.35 17.34
N GLU A 259 -2.89 7.90 16.25
CA GLU A 259 -2.52 9.32 16.14
C GLU A 259 -3.76 10.22 16.19
N LEU A 260 -4.86 9.80 15.55
CA LEU A 260 -6.14 10.51 15.64
C LEU A 260 -6.68 10.50 17.06
N LEU A 261 -6.61 9.35 17.74
CA LEU A 261 -7.07 9.20 19.12
C LEU A 261 -6.22 10.03 20.10
N GLU A 262 -4.91 10.04 19.94
CA GLU A 262 -4.00 10.87 20.73
C GLU A 262 -4.32 12.36 20.60
N ARG A 263 -4.70 12.82 19.40
CA ARG A 263 -4.95 14.23 19.13
C ARG A 263 -6.37 14.68 19.50
N TYR A 264 -7.38 13.86 19.17
CA TYR A 264 -8.78 14.27 19.27
C TYR A 264 -9.57 13.45 20.31
N GLY A 265 -8.98 12.40 20.87
CA GLY A 265 -9.72 11.47 21.71
C GLY A 265 -10.87 10.81 20.95
N THR A 266 -11.88 10.35 21.67
CA THR A 266 -13.10 9.79 21.08
C THR A 266 -14.08 10.85 20.58
N CYS A 267 -13.78 12.14 20.72
CA CYS A 267 -14.64 13.24 20.22
C CYS A 267 -14.98 13.13 18.73
N LEU A 268 -14.14 12.49 17.92
CA LEU A 268 -14.42 12.20 16.51
C LEU A 268 -15.69 11.33 16.31
N LEU A 269 -16.07 10.55 17.34
CA LEU A 269 -17.21 9.65 17.28
C LEU A 269 -18.55 10.36 17.54
N TYR A 270 -18.51 11.48 18.26
CA TYR A 270 -19.70 12.19 18.74
C TYR A 270 -20.11 13.38 17.88
N THR A 271 -19.31 13.78 16.90
CA THR A 271 -19.67 14.91 16.02
C THR A 271 -20.81 14.60 15.06
N SER A 272 -21.19 13.32 14.90
CA SER A 272 -22.34 12.92 14.07
C SER A 272 -23.69 13.00 14.81
N ASP A 273 -23.72 12.87 16.14
CA ASP A 273 -24.96 12.81 16.91
C ASP A 273 -25.39 14.17 17.52
N ALA A 274 -24.49 15.14 17.59
CA ALA A 274 -24.78 16.48 18.13
C ALA A 274 -25.57 17.39 17.20
N ALA A 275 -25.98 16.94 16.03
CA ALA A 275 -26.72 17.73 15.03
C ALA A 275 -28.23 17.47 15.02
N ASP A 276 -28.75 16.60 15.89
CA ASP A 276 -30.18 16.23 15.96
C ASP A 276 -30.88 16.75 17.23
N GLU A 277 -30.29 17.69 18.01
CA GLU A 277 -30.96 18.41 19.07
C GLU A 277 -31.23 19.90 18.73
#